data_ff4c5098c0644f4b1094558d471b2518
#
_entry.id   ff4c5098c0644f4b1094558d471b2518
#
_cell.length_a   1.000
_cell.length_b   1.000
_cell.length_c   1.000
_cell.angle_alpha   90.00
_cell.angle_beta   90.00
_cell.angle_gamma   90.00
#
_symmetry.space_group_name_H-M   'P 1'
#
loop_
_entity.id
_entity.type
_entity.pdbx_description
1 polymer ?
#
loop_
_entity_poly.entity_id
_entity_poly.type
_entity_poly.pdbx_seq_one_letter_code
_entity_poly.pdbx_strand_id
1 'polypeptide(L)'
;KAIVASKGEYLILTDGDCIPRIDFVEKHLKHRKEGCFLSAGYFKLPMDISKAITEDDIINQRCFDVLWLMHRGLKKTFKNNKLTSHGVKEKLLNRFTPTSATWDGNNASGWRKDIIAVNGYNECMLYGGDMELLRKLVRPTNLNSQNQLVFI
;
A
#
# COMPACT_ATOMS: atom_id res chain seq x y z
N LYS A 1 0.72 -11.43 15.98
CA LYS A 1 1.50 -10.90 17.15
C LYS A 1 1.69 -9.39 17.07
N ALA A 2 2.28 -8.82 15.99
CA ALA A 2 2.54 -7.37 15.87
C ALA A 2 1.27 -6.51 16.02
N ILE A 3 0.15 -6.90 15.39
CA ILE A 3 -1.13 -6.19 15.50
C ILE A 3 -1.62 -6.13 16.94
N VAL A 4 -1.50 -7.22 17.69
CA VAL A 4 -1.92 -7.28 19.11
C VAL A 4 -1.02 -6.41 19.98
N ALA A 5 0.29 -6.43 19.73
CA ALA A 5 1.28 -5.65 20.46
C ALA A 5 1.23 -4.15 20.13
N SER A 6 0.66 -3.76 19.00
CA SER A 6 0.56 -2.35 18.61
C SER A 6 -0.37 -1.57 19.55
N LYS A 7 -0.05 -0.29 19.78
CA LYS A 7 -0.83 0.61 20.62
C LYS A 7 -1.69 1.60 19.81
N GLY A 8 -1.43 1.74 18.52
CA GLY A 8 -2.16 2.65 17.65
C GLY A 8 -3.58 2.16 17.36
N GLU A 9 -4.52 3.07 17.23
CA GLU A 9 -5.91 2.78 16.87
C GLU A 9 -6.07 2.48 15.39
N TYR A 10 -5.23 3.09 14.55
CA TYR A 10 -5.17 2.89 13.10
C TYR A 10 -3.81 2.33 12.72
N LEU A 11 -3.80 1.23 11.99
CA LEU A 11 -2.59 0.52 11.61
C LEU A 11 -2.31 0.70 10.13
N ILE A 12 -1.07 0.97 9.80
CA ILE A 12 -0.54 1.01 8.44
C ILE A 12 0.48 -0.10 8.33
N LEU A 13 0.34 -0.94 7.32
CA LEU A 13 1.19 -2.09 7.07
C LEU A 13 2.03 -1.84 5.82
N THR A 14 3.28 -2.24 5.91
CA THR A 14 4.23 -2.25 4.79
C THR A 14 5.21 -3.40 4.96
N ASP A 15 5.73 -3.93 3.88
CA ASP A 15 6.77 -4.96 3.92
C ASP A 15 8.16 -4.33 4.15
N GLY A 16 9.08 -5.11 4.70
CA GLY A 16 10.43 -4.64 5.02
C GLY A 16 11.31 -4.35 3.81
N ASP A 17 10.92 -4.79 2.63
CA ASP A 17 11.58 -4.54 1.34
C ASP A 17 10.88 -3.47 0.49
N CYS A 18 9.90 -2.77 1.05
CA CYS A 18 9.20 -1.68 0.41
C CYS A 18 9.76 -0.32 0.86
N ILE A 19 9.96 0.58 -0.09
CA ILE A 19 10.35 1.97 0.17
C ILE A 19 9.08 2.81 0.13
N PRO A 20 8.65 3.40 1.26
CA PRO A 20 7.50 4.27 1.28
C PRO A 20 7.83 5.66 0.71
N ARG A 21 6.89 6.25 -0.01
CA ARG A 21 6.98 7.64 -0.46
C ARG A 21 6.83 8.57 0.76
N ILE A 22 7.38 9.78 0.68
CA ILE A 22 7.39 10.73 1.80
C ILE A 22 6.01 11.05 2.37
N ASP A 23 4.96 11.01 1.55
CA ASP A 23 3.56 11.27 1.93
C ASP A 23 2.76 10.00 2.28
N PHE A 24 3.42 8.84 2.41
CA PHE A 24 2.80 7.54 2.65
C PHE A 24 1.85 7.56 3.85
N VAL A 25 2.34 7.94 5.01
CA VAL A 25 1.54 7.98 6.24
C VAL A 25 0.43 9.03 6.14
N GLU A 26 0.74 10.21 5.62
CA GLU A 26 -0.23 11.29 5.43
C GLU A 26 -1.40 10.83 4.55
N LYS A 27 -1.12 10.14 3.44
CA LYS A 27 -2.15 9.63 2.52
C LYS A 27 -3.07 8.63 3.21
N HIS A 28 -2.53 7.66 3.93
CA HIS A 28 -3.33 6.70 4.68
C HIS A 28 -4.22 7.40 5.74
N LEU A 29 -3.67 8.34 6.48
CA LEU A 29 -4.42 9.07 7.50
C LEU A 29 -5.50 9.98 6.90
N LYS A 30 -5.22 10.63 5.77
CA LYS A 30 -6.15 11.51 5.07
C LYS A 30 -7.37 10.76 4.53
N HIS A 31 -7.17 9.55 4.03
CA HIS A 31 -8.22 8.77 3.39
C HIS A 31 -8.87 7.73 4.32
N ARG A 32 -8.41 7.62 5.58
CA ARG A 32 -9.01 6.71 6.55
C ARG A 32 -10.48 7.05 6.78
N LYS A 33 -11.29 6.01 6.88
CA LYS A 33 -12.71 6.13 7.20
C LYS A 33 -13.10 5.01 8.15
N GLU A 34 -13.96 5.30 9.10
CA GLU A 34 -14.44 4.29 10.04
C GLU A 34 -15.22 3.19 9.32
N GLY A 35 -15.02 1.94 9.73
CA GLY A 35 -15.59 0.77 9.07
C GLY A 35 -15.04 0.52 7.65
N CYS A 36 -13.88 1.07 7.31
CA CYS A 36 -13.22 0.87 6.02
C CYS A 36 -11.74 0.54 6.22
N PHE A 37 -11.20 -0.23 5.30
CA PHE A 37 -9.76 -0.37 5.15
C PHE A 37 -9.30 0.29 3.84
N LEU A 38 -8.05 0.67 3.79
CA LEU A 38 -7.39 1.15 2.58
C LEU A 38 -6.39 0.11 2.11
N SER A 39 -6.31 -0.05 0.80
CA SER A 39 -5.26 -0.79 0.16
C SER A 39 -4.77 0.01 -1.03
N ALA A 40 -3.47 0.08 -1.20
CA ALA A 40 -2.86 0.83 -2.27
C ALA A 40 -1.92 -0.04 -3.09
N GLY A 41 -1.61 0.42 -4.28
CA GLY A 41 -0.73 -0.30 -5.17
C GLY A 41 0.75 -0.09 -4.81
N TYR A 42 1.59 -0.91 -5.39
CA TYR A 42 3.03 -0.78 -5.34
C TYR A 42 3.62 -0.77 -6.76
N PHE A 43 4.84 -0.31 -6.87
CA PHE A 43 5.61 -0.34 -8.09
C PHE A 43 6.82 -1.26 -7.90
N LYS A 44 6.87 -2.33 -8.68
CA LYS A 44 7.97 -3.30 -8.61
C LYS A 44 9.13 -2.84 -9.48
N LEU A 45 10.25 -2.52 -8.84
CA LEU A 45 11.48 -2.17 -9.53
C LEU A 45 12.20 -3.41 -10.07
N PRO A 46 12.91 -3.29 -11.21
CA PRO A 46 13.89 -4.29 -11.62
C PRO A 46 14.97 -4.50 -10.55
N MET A 47 15.44 -5.74 -10.42
CA MET A 47 16.41 -6.11 -9.39
C MET A 47 17.72 -5.29 -9.46
N ASP A 48 18.20 -5.01 -10.66
CA ASP A 48 19.43 -4.25 -10.87
C ASP A 48 19.30 -2.82 -10.32
N ILE A 49 18.14 -2.19 -10.55
CA ILE A 49 17.85 -0.85 -10.02
C ILE A 49 17.69 -0.92 -8.51
N SER A 50 16.96 -1.91 -7.98
CA SER A 50 16.76 -2.07 -6.54
C SER A 50 18.09 -2.22 -5.79
N LYS A 51 19.04 -2.99 -6.33
CA LYS A 51 20.37 -3.15 -5.74
C LYS A 51 21.24 -1.89 -5.80
N ALA A 52 20.96 -0.98 -6.75
CA ALA A 52 21.72 0.25 -6.93
C ALA A 52 21.17 1.43 -6.10
N ILE A 53 20.02 1.26 -5.44
CA ILE A 53 19.44 2.29 -4.56
C ILE A 53 20.26 2.36 -3.27
N THR A 54 20.69 3.56 -2.93
CA THR A 54 21.41 3.86 -1.70
C THR A 54 20.49 4.49 -0.66
N GLU A 55 20.94 4.54 0.60
CA GLU A 55 20.22 5.23 1.67
C GLU A 55 19.97 6.72 1.32
N ASP A 56 20.95 7.39 0.73
CA ASP A 56 20.83 8.78 0.28
C ASP A 56 19.76 8.95 -0.81
N ASP A 57 19.61 7.96 -1.71
CA ASP A 57 18.55 7.98 -2.72
C ASP A 57 17.15 7.82 -2.09
N ILE A 58 17.05 7.07 -1.01
CA ILE A 58 15.80 6.90 -0.25
C ILE A 58 15.45 8.19 0.49
N ILE A 59 16.41 8.74 1.25
CA ILE A 59 16.22 9.98 2.03
C ILE A 59 15.78 11.13 1.11
N ASN A 60 16.42 11.25 -0.05
CA ASN A 60 16.10 12.29 -1.04
C ASN A 60 14.96 11.92 -1.99
N GLN A 61 14.30 10.79 -1.76
CA GLN A 61 13.15 10.30 -2.57
C GLN A 61 13.45 10.14 -4.07
N ARG A 62 14.73 9.99 -4.47
CA ARG A 62 15.14 9.83 -5.87
C ARG A 62 14.57 8.55 -6.50
N CYS A 63 14.35 7.51 -5.68
CA CYS A 63 13.72 6.26 -6.10
C CYS A 63 12.26 6.42 -6.59
N PHE A 64 11.64 7.59 -6.41
CA PHE A 64 10.33 7.95 -6.97
C PHE A 64 10.41 8.88 -8.18
N ASP A 65 11.60 9.33 -8.56
CA ASP A 65 11.81 10.11 -9.79
C ASP A 65 11.96 9.19 -11.00
N VAL A 66 11.01 9.27 -11.91
CA VAL A 66 10.98 8.44 -13.13
C VAL A 66 12.19 8.70 -14.03
N LEU A 67 12.64 9.95 -14.16
CA LEU A 67 13.81 10.27 -14.99
C LEU A 67 15.07 9.67 -14.38
N TRP A 68 15.24 9.79 -13.07
CA TRP A 68 16.34 9.18 -12.34
C TRP A 68 16.35 7.64 -12.48
N LEU A 69 15.19 7.01 -12.39
CA LEU A 69 15.04 5.56 -12.59
C LEU A 69 15.33 5.16 -14.04
N MET A 70 14.88 5.96 -15.03
CA MET A 70 15.14 5.69 -16.45
C MET A 70 16.63 5.78 -16.78
N HIS A 71 17.37 6.72 -16.19
CA HIS A 71 18.82 6.80 -16.33
C HIS A 71 19.54 5.55 -15.76
N ARG A 72 18.88 4.81 -14.86
CA ARG A 72 19.34 3.53 -14.30
C ARG A 72 18.78 2.30 -15.01
N GLY A 73 18.15 2.48 -16.17
CA GLY A 73 17.68 1.39 -17.02
C GLY A 73 16.19 1.04 -16.87
N LEU A 74 15.40 1.82 -16.11
CA LEU A 74 13.96 1.60 -16.08
C LEU A 74 13.37 1.88 -17.46
N LYS A 75 12.74 0.88 -18.06
CA LYS A 75 12.07 1.03 -19.36
C LYS A 75 10.84 1.91 -19.23
N LYS A 76 10.62 2.80 -20.21
CA LYS A 76 9.42 3.63 -20.27
C LYS A 76 8.20 2.75 -20.54
N THR A 77 7.27 2.71 -19.57
CA THR A 77 6.02 1.97 -19.67
C THR A 77 4.87 2.83 -19.14
N PHE A 78 3.63 2.48 -19.49
CA PHE A 78 2.45 3.15 -18.94
C PHE A 78 2.39 3.04 -17.39
N LYS A 79 2.93 1.97 -16.82
CA LYS A 79 3.00 1.75 -15.37
C LYS A 79 3.83 2.80 -14.64
N ASN A 80 4.79 3.45 -15.30
CA ASN A 80 5.60 4.51 -14.69
C ASN A 80 4.76 5.73 -14.27
N ASN A 81 3.56 5.89 -14.85
CA ASN A 81 2.61 6.90 -14.43
C ASN A 81 2.20 6.78 -12.96
N LYS A 82 2.30 5.59 -12.37
CA LYS A 82 2.02 5.39 -10.93
C LYS A 82 3.00 6.15 -10.05
N LEU A 83 4.26 6.25 -10.46
CA LEU A 83 5.31 6.95 -9.69
C LEU A 83 5.12 8.48 -9.70
N THR A 84 4.52 9.02 -10.76
CA THR A 84 4.38 10.48 -10.98
C THR A 84 2.97 11.00 -10.73
N SER A 85 2.06 10.16 -10.27
CA SER A 85 0.67 10.56 -10.10
C SER A 85 0.48 11.35 -8.81
N HIS A 86 0.13 12.64 -8.95
CA HIS A 86 -0.17 13.54 -7.85
C HIS A 86 -1.45 14.34 -8.13
N GLY A 87 -2.19 14.70 -7.09
CA GLY A 87 -3.29 15.64 -7.15
C GLY A 87 -4.45 15.20 -8.06
N VAL A 88 -4.76 15.98 -9.08
CA VAL A 88 -5.91 15.74 -10.00
C VAL A 88 -5.71 14.48 -10.83
N LYS A 89 -4.48 14.20 -11.30
CA LYS A 89 -4.15 13.01 -12.07
C LYS A 89 -4.34 11.73 -11.23
N GLU A 90 -3.95 11.78 -9.97
CA GLU A 90 -4.18 10.71 -9.00
C GLU A 90 -5.68 10.44 -8.82
N LYS A 91 -6.48 11.50 -8.61
CA LYS A 91 -7.94 11.38 -8.46
C LYS A 91 -8.62 10.77 -9.69
N LEU A 92 -8.21 11.18 -10.90
CA LEU A 92 -8.74 10.62 -12.14
C LEU A 92 -8.37 9.14 -12.29
N LEU A 93 -7.10 8.79 -12.08
CA LEU A 93 -6.66 7.40 -12.15
C LEU A 93 -7.39 6.52 -11.14
N ASN A 94 -7.57 6.99 -9.90
CA ASN A 94 -8.32 6.28 -8.87
C ASN A 94 -9.80 6.09 -9.24
N ARG A 95 -10.42 7.08 -9.92
CA ARG A 95 -11.82 7.01 -10.34
C ARG A 95 -12.05 6.07 -11.53
N PHE A 96 -11.11 6.03 -12.46
CA PHE A 96 -11.27 5.30 -13.72
C PHE A 96 -10.56 3.93 -13.75
N THR A 97 -9.81 3.57 -12.70
CA THR A 97 -9.22 2.24 -12.61
C THR A 97 -10.15 1.33 -11.78
N PRO A 98 -10.92 0.45 -12.43
CA PRO A 98 -11.73 -0.50 -11.69
C PRO A 98 -10.81 -1.51 -11.02
N THR A 99 -10.77 -1.49 -9.70
CA THR A 99 -10.00 -2.46 -8.91
C THR A 99 -10.92 -3.17 -7.94
N SER A 100 -10.69 -4.46 -7.83
CA SER A 100 -11.31 -5.25 -6.77
C SER A 100 -10.70 -4.85 -5.42
N ALA A 101 -11.51 -4.95 -4.36
CA ALA A 101 -10.98 -4.82 -3.01
C ALA A 101 -9.93 -5.90 -2.79
N THR A 102 -8.70 -5.48 -2.53
CA THR A 102 -7.60 -6.37 -2.14
C THR A 102 -7.05 -5.87 -0.81
N TRP A 103 -6.54 -6.76 -0.02
CA TRP A 103 -5.72 -6.42 1.12
C TRP A 103 -4.32 -6.89 0.80
N ASP A 104 -3.43 -5.96 0.52
CA ASP A 104 -2.01 -6.24 0.27
C ASP A 104 -1.20 -5.74 1.46
N GLY A 105 -0.60 -6.64 2.22
CA GLY A 105 0.14 -6.33 3.43
C GLY A 105 1.32 -5.38 3.23
N ASN A 106 1.79 -5.25 2.00
CA ASN A 106 2.86 -4.31 1.66
C ASN A 106 2.40 -2.84 1.60
N ASN A 107 1.09 -2.58 1.44
CA ASN A 107 0.53 -1.23 1.36
C ASN A 107 -0.96 -1.24 1.71
N ALA A 108 -1.26 -1.51 2.97
CA ALA A 108 -2.63 -1.55 3.48
C ALA A 108 -2.74 -0.82 4.82
N SER A 109 -3.93 -0.35 5.13
CA SER A 109 -4.22 0.21 6.45
C SER A 109 -5.67 -0.01 6.87
N GLY A 110 -5.89 -0.05 8.18
CA GLY A 110 -7.21 -0.27 8.74
C GLY A 110 -7.26 0.00 10.24
N TRP A 111 -8.46 0.04 10.77
CA TRP A 111 -8.68 0.22 12.19
C TRP A 111 -8.28 -1.05 12.95
N ARG A 112 -7.45 -0.87 13.96
CA ARG A 112 -6.97 -1.98 14.79
C ARG A 112 -8.13 -2.81 15.37
N LYS A 113 -9.20 -2.13 15.83
CA LYS A 113 -10.41 -2.78 16.36
C LYS A 113 -11.03 -3.74 15.35
N ASP A 114 -11.13 -3.35 14.08
CA ASP A 114 -11.75 -4.15 13.02
C ASP A 114 -10.89 -5.35 12.64
N ILE A 115 -9.56 -5.16 12.58
CA ILE A 115 -8.61 -6.25 12.30
C ILE A 115 -8.62 -7.27 13.45
N ILE A 116 -8.67 -6.82 14.70
CA ILE A 116 -8.75 -7.71 15.87
C ILE A 116 -10.09 -8.44 15.92
N ALA A 117 -11.21 -7.77 15.61
CA ALA A 117 -12.55 -8.37 15.61
C ALA A 117 -12.65 -9.58 14.67
N VAL A 118 -11.89 -9.59 13.59
CA VAL A 118 -11.82 -10.73 12.65
C VAL A 118 -10.64 -11.68 12.95
N ASN A 119 -10.03 -11.57 14.11
CA ASN A 119 -8.89 -12.37 14.55
C ASN A 119 -7.61 -12.20 13.70
N GLY A 120 -7.46 -11.09 12.99
CA GLY A 120 -6.25 -10.76 12.25
C GLY A 120 -5.79 -11.83 11.25
N TYR A 121 -4.50 -11.91 11.04
CA TYR A 121 -3.87 -12.93 10.19
C TYR A 121 -3.88 -14.31 10.86
N ASN A 122 -4.08 -15.33 10.07
CA ASN A 122 -3.92 -16.71 10.49
C ASN A 122 -2.42 -17.08 10.52
N GLU A 123 -1.86 -17.14 11.71
CA GLU A 123 -0.42 -17.45 11.90
C GLU A 123 -0.03 -18.88 11.50
N CYS A 124 -1.01 -19.77 11.25
CA CYS A 124 -0.76 -21.13 10.74
C CYS A 124 -0.61 -21.19 9.21
N MET A 125 -0.90 -20.11 8.50
CA MET A 125 -0.76 -20.04 7.05
C MET A 125 0.61 -19.51 6.65
N LEU A 126 1.33 -20.26 5.82
CA LEU A 126 2.61 -19.83 5.24
C LEU A 126 2.42 -18.84 4.08
N TYR A 127 1.29 -18.94 3.34
CA TYR A 127 0.97 -18.11 2.19
C TYR A 127 -0.53 -17.79 2.17
N GLY A 128 -0.89 -16.67 1.54
CA GLY A 128 -2.29 -16.29 1.33
C GLY A 128 -2.99 -15.67 2.54
N GLY A 129 -2.24 -15.31 3.59
CA GLY A 129 -2.77 -14.65 4.78
C GLY A 129 -3.51 -13.34 4.47
N ASP A 130 -3.04 -12.58 3.49
CA ASP A 130 -3.69 -11.35 3.02
C ASP A 130 -5.09 -11.62 2.46
N MET A 131 -5.22 -12.63 1.62
CA MET A 131 -6.52 -13.02 1.03
C MET A 131 -7.50 -13.58 2.08
N GLU A 132 -6.99 -14.29 3.06
CA GLU A 132 -7.81 -14.78 4.17
C GLU A 132 -8.31 -13.63 5.04
N LEU A 133 -7.42 -12.69 5.40
CA LEU A 133 -7.78 -11.51 6.16
C LEU A 133 -8.79 -10.64 5.40
N LEU A 134 -8.58 -10.43 4.10
CA LEU A 134 -9.53 -9.72 3.25
C LEU A 134 -10.93 -10.35 3.31
N ARG A 135 -11.02 -11.67 3.17
CA ARG A 135 -12.31 -12.37 3.23
C ARG A 135 -13.00 -12.21 4.58
N LYS A 136 -12.24 -12.18 5.66
CA LYS A 136 -12.75 -11.93 7.01
C LYS A 136 -13.24 -10.50 7.18
N LEU A 137 -12.49 -9.51 6.69
CA LEU A 137 -12.86 -8.10 6.77
C LEU A 137 -14.10 -7.76 5.95
N VAL A 138 -14.28 -8.37 4.78
CA VAL A 138 -15.39 -8.04 3.86
C VAL A 138 -16.69 -8.78 4.20
N ARG A 139 -16.61 -10.04 4.68
CA ARG A 139 -17.80 -10.88 4.83
C ARG A 139 -18.63 -10.69 6.10
N PRO A 140 -18.06 -10.57 7.33
CA PRO A 140 -18.89 -10.56 8.54
C PRO A 140 -19.22 -9.18 9.08
N THR A 141 -18.56 -8.13 8.67
CA THR A 141 -18.61 -6.84 9.36
C THR A 141 -19.38 -5.76 8.61
N ASN A 142 -19.95 -6.04 7.43
CA ASN A 142 -20.48 -4.99 6.53
C ASN A 142 -19.45 -3.87 6.27
N LEU A 143 -18.16 -4.15 6.42
CA LEU A 143 -17.10 -3.21 6.12
C LEU A 143 -17.14 -2.92 4.62
N ASN A 144 -17.55 -1.72 4.28
CA ASN A 144 -17.48 -1.24 2.93
C ASN A 144 -16.02 -1.08 2.56
N SER A 145 -15.54 -1.91 1.63
CA SER A 145 -14.26 -1.67 0.98
C SER A 145 -14.40 -0.40 0.16
N GLN A 146 -13.96 0.73 0.68
CA GLN A 146 -13.65 1.86 -0.18
C GLN A 146 -12.31 1.54 -0.84
N ASN A 147 -12.39 0.98 -2.05
CA ASN A 147 -11.28 0.90 -2.96
C ASN A 147 -10.85 2.31 -3.34
N GLN A 148 -10.20 3.00 -2.44
CA GLN A 148 -9.39 4.12 -2.84
C GLN A 148 -8.01 3.56 -3.12
N LEU A 149 -7.73 3.30 -4.40
CA LEU A 149 -6.37 3.19 -4.90
C LEU A 149 -5.70 4.54 -4.61
N VAL A 150 -5.21 4.66 -3.40
CA VAL A 150 -4.26 5.70 -3.09
C VAL A 150 -2.96 5.22 -3.71
N PHE A 151 -2.60 5.76 -4.88
CA PHE A 151 -1.26 5.56 -5.41
C PHE A 151 -0.30 6.26 -4.45
N ILE A 152 0.34 5.46 -3.64
CA ILE A 152 1.37 5.88 -2.70
C ILE A 152 2.69 5.37 -3.22
#